data_3ce81a57d467bd5443ea45b732a52adf
#
_entry.id   3ce81a57d467bd5443ea45b732a52adf
#
_cell.length_a   1.000
_cell.length_b   1.000
_cell.length_c   1.000
_cell.angle_alpha   90.00
_cell.angle_beta   90.00
_cell.angle_gamma   90.00
#
_symmetry.space_group_name_H-M   'P 1'
#
loop_
_entity.id
_entity.type
_entity.pdbx_description
1 polymer ?
#
loop_
_entity_poly.entity_id
_entity_poly.type
_entity_poly.pdbx_seq_one_letter_code
_entity_poly.pdbx_strand_id
1 'polypeptide(L)'
;MGNLAVNMDTKTDTNTDTMADTSPASTMTTSTDISLQLNEIVQEYANADGPVTRVIDGISLSFDKPTINMLLGPSGCGKSTLLHMMGGVRPFGVQSPTSGSVHINGEVCDGPHDDAVMVFQRYANRPDLTVYENVAFPFRLGLWKKKFPEAEWKKRVDDMLEAVGLTDKKNLSSAQLSGGQNQRVALARALVLRPRILLMDEPFGALDAQTREEMQQLLITLHKTSPCLIVFVTHDVTEALLLGDRVIVLSTQPAKIADDFEITESRPRSAVWQRSTEAVTMQERVLSQLHKFSAGRGTLRVTI
;
A
#
# COMPACT_ATOMS: atom_id res chain seq x y z
N MET A 1 2.01 0.74 86.29
CA MET A 1 3.40 0.72 86.82
C MET A 1 4.26 0.68 85.55
N GLY A 2 4.94 1.61 85.22
CA GLY A 2 5.93 2.60 85.52
C GLY A 2 6.44 3.04 84.16
N ASN A 3 6.22 4.24 83.90
CA ASN A 3 7.08 5.37 83.54
C ASN A 3 8.52 5.09 83.15
N LEU A 4 9.00 5.73 82.06
CA LEU A 4 9.97 6.83 81.93
C LEU A 4 10.38 6.97 80.51
N ALA A 5 10.14 7.95 79.86
CA ALA A 5 10.46 9.31 79.43
C ALA A 5 11.98 9.59 79.25
N VAL A 6 12.21 10.48 78.24
CA VAL A 6 13.36 11.41 78.05
C VAL A 6 14.48 10.86 77.14
N ASN A 7 14.98 11.50 76.12
CA ASN A 7 15.05 12.88 75.62
C ASN A 7 15.62 12.96 74.22
N MET A 8 15.17 13.97 73.49
CA MET A 8 15.87 14.85 72.57
C MET A 8 17.32 14.54 72.17
N ASP A 9 17.58 14.52 70.83
CA ASP A 9 18.36 15.60 70.23
C ASP A 9 18.23 15.66 68.72
N THR A 10 18.11 16.86 68.26
CA THR A 10 18.06 17.40 66.96
C THR A 10 19.30 17.12 66.09
N LYS A 11 19.14 16.76 64.82
CA LYS A 11 19.93 17.35 63.73
C LYS A 11 19.19 17.22 62.41
N THR A 12 18.84 18.34 61.86
CA THR A 12 18.53 18.65 60.47
C THR A 12 19.64 18.19 59.57
N ASP A 13 19.27 17.45 58.51
CA ASP A 13 19.91 17.59 57.19
C ASP A 13 18.90 17.26 56.10
N THR A 14 18.59 18.31 55.37
CA THR A 14 17.86 18.36 54.12
C THR A 14 18.65 17.67 53.05
N ASN A 15 18.06 16.65 52.40
CA ASN A 15 18.40 16.35 50.99
C ASN A 15 17.17 15.81 50.29
N THR A 16 16.49 16.70 49.63
CA THR A 16 15.43 16.42 48.65
C THR A 16 16.09 16.02 47.34
N ASP A 17 16.26 14.74 47.11
CA ASP A 17 16.50 14.21 45.74
C ASP A 17 15.16 13.78 45.14
N THR A 18 14.58 14.75 44.47
CA THR A 18 13.50 14.54 43.50
C THR A 18 14.10 13.87 42.26
N MET A 19 14.05 12.54 42.19
CA MET A 19 14.24 11.84 40.94
C MET A 19 13.05 12.16 40.04
N ALA A 20 13.29 13.09 39.12
CA ALA A 20 12.41 13.34 37.98
C ALA A 20 12.47 12.09 37.08
N ASP A 21 11.35 11.38 37.05
CA ASP A 21 11.03 10.36 36.02
C ASP A 21 10.87 11.07 34.66
N THR A 22 11.98 11.22 33.95
CA THR A 22 12.00 11.67 32.57
C THR A 22 11.93 10.44 31.67
N SER A 23 10.75 9.83 31.58
CA SER A 23 10.40 9.07 30.38
C SER A 23 10.42 10.03 29.19
N PRO A 24 11.21 9.77 28.14
CA PRO A 24 11.17 10.59 26.96
C PRO A 24 9.80 10.40 26.31
N ALA A 25 8.98 11.46 26.38
CA ALA A 25 7.83 11.60 25.50
C ALA A 25 8.36 11.40 24.08
N SER A 26 7.96 10.30 23.44
CA SER A 26 8.23 10.03 22.04
C SER A 26 7.62 11.18 21.24
N THR A 27 8.45 12.14 20.92
CA THR A 27 8.14 13.22 19.99
C THR A 27 7.84 12.52 18.67
N MET A 28 6.56 12.49 18.25
CA MET A 28 6.20 12.15 16.89
C MET A 28 6.88 13.18 15.99
N THR A 29 8.07 12.86 15.54
CA THR A 29 8.70 13.53 14.41
C THR A 29 7.80 13.26 13.23
N THR A 30 7.13 14.30 12.75
CA THR A 30 6.55 14.38 11.42
C THR A 30 7.71 14.44 10.43
N SER A 31 8.51 13.37 10.36
CA SER A 31 9.47 13.18 9.29
C SER A 31 8.64 12.88 8.04
N THR A 32 8.66 13.82 7.12
CA THR A 32 8.08 13.70 5.78
C THR A 32 8.82 12.66 4.93
N ASP A 33 9.90 12.10 5.44
CA ASP A 33 10.74 11.14 4.76
C ASP A 33 10.08 9.75 4.76
N ILE A 34 9.51 9.41 3.62
CA ILE A 34 9.04 8.08 3.33
C ILE A 34 10.05 7.41 2.41
N SER A 35 10.39 6.15 2.69
CA SER A 35 11.29 5.38 1.84
C SER A 35 10.82 3.94 1.75
N LEU A 36 10.67 3.46 0.51
CA LEU A 36 10.47 2.05 0.19
C LEU A 36 11.57 1.66 -0.80
N GLN A 37 12.41 0.72 -0.42
CA GLN A 37 13.55 0.30 -1.23
C GLN A 37 13.54 -1.21 -1.44
N LEU A 38 13.79 -1.61 -2.67
CA LEU A 38 14.01 -2.98 -3.08
C LEU A 38 15.46 -3.09 -3.57
N ASN A 39 16.21 -4.02 -3.01
CA ASN A 39 17.63 -4.20 -3.35
C ASN A 39 17.84 -5.61 -3.90
N GLU A 40 18.16 -5.70 -5.20
CA GLU A 40 18.50 -6.94 -5.90
C GLU A 40 17.52 -8.09 -5.64
N ILE A 41 16.22 -7.81 -5.73
CA ILE A 41 15.18 -8.79 -5.45
C ILE A 41 15.21 -9.91 -6.47
N VAL A 42 15.37 -11.14 -5.99
CA VAL A 42 15.19 -12.37 -6.75
C VAL A 42 14.10 -13.20 -6.10
N GLN A 43 13.21 -13.76 -6.91
CA GLN A 43 12.21 -14.71 -6.45
C GLN A 43 12.20 -15.96 -7.32
N GLU A 44 12.34 -17.07 -6.65
CA GLU A 44 12.31 -18.41 -7.24
C GLU A 44 11.27 -19.26 -6.54
N TYR A 45 10.63 -20.13 -7.29
CA TYR A 45 9.70 -21.13 -6.77
C TYR A 45 10.18 -22.53 -7.17
N ALA A 46 10.28 -23.42 -6.18
CA ALA A 46 10.53 -24.83 -6.41
C ALA A 46 9.24 -25.50 -6.92
N ASN A 47 9.33 -26.22 -8.02
CA ASN A 47 8.25 -27.09 -8.48
C ASN A 47 8.41 -28.47 -7.79
N ALA A 48 7.29 -29.09 -7.42
CA ALA A 48 7.32 -30.37 -6.69
C ALA A 48 8.14 -31.46 -7.40
N ASP A 49 8.10 -31.48 -8.74
CA ASP A 49 8.77 -32.51 -9.57
C ASP A 49 9.52 -31.88 -10.76
N GLY A 50 9.92 -30.62 -10.66
CA GLY A 50 10.49 -29.88 -11.80
C GLY A 50 11.59 -28.90 -11.43
N PRO A 51 12.17 -28.25 -12.44
CA PRO A 51 13.21 -27.25 -12.22
C PRO A 51 12.67 -26.03 -11.46
N VAL A 52 13.55 -25.38 -10.70
CA VAL A 52 13.25 -24.09 -10.06
C VAL A 52 12.84 -23.05 -11.11
N THR A 53 11.73 -22.39 -10.89
CA THR A 53 11.26 -21.31 -11.76
C THR A 53 11.61 -19.95 -11.16
N ARG A 54 12.49 -19.21 -11.83
CA ARG A 54 12.79 -17.81 -11.45
C ARG A 54 11.71 -16.89 -12.02
N VAL A 55 11.02 -16.19 -11.13
CA VAL A 55 9.91 -15.27 -11.46
C VAL A 55 10.39 -13.84 -11.51
N ILE A 56 11.30 -13.43 -10.60
CA ILE A 56 11.91 -12.09 -10.53
C ILE A 56 13.43 -12.26 -10.52
N ASP A 57 14.14 -11.41 -11.24
CA ASP A 57 15.59 -11.52 -11.42
C ASP A 57 16.28 -10.16 -11.27
N GLY A 58 16.74 -9.87 -10.04
CA GLY A 58 17.60 -8.73 -9.72
C GLY A 58 16.90 -7.38 -9.85
N ILE A 59 15.65 -7.24 -9.32
CA ILE A 59 14.95 -5.96 -9.34
C ILE A 59 15.40 -5.09 -8.18
N SER A 60 15.90 -3.88 -8.51
CA SER A 60 16.19 -2.80 -7.56
C SER A 60 15.34 -1.58 -7.88
N LEU A 61 14.59 -1.07 -6.89
CA LEU A 61 13.70 0.09 -7.00
C LEU A 61 13.77 0.94 -5.73
N SER A 62 13.66 2.25 -5.87
CA SER A 62 13.56 3.18 -4.76
C SER A 62 12.41 4.13 -4.96
N PHE A 63 11.67 4.38 -3.87
CA PHE A 63 10.54 5.30 -3.79
C PHE A 63 10.73 6.14 -2.53
N ASP A 64 10.79 7.45 -2.67
CA ASP A 64 11.11 8.41 -1.61
C ASP A 64 10.14 9.60 -1.52
N LYS A 65 9.09 9.59 -2.33
CA LYS A 65 8.11 10.67 -2.42
C LYS A 65 6.68 10.15 -2.28
N PRO A 66 5.74 10.98 -1.78
CA PRO A 66 4.32 10.64 -1.72
C PRO A 66 3.67 10.75 -3.11
N THR A 67 4.17 9.99 -4.08
CA THR A 67 3.73 9.95 -5.48
C THR A 67 3.00 8.65 -5.80
N ILE A 68 2.27 8.62 -6.92
CA ILE A 68 1.65 7.42 -7.46
C ILE A 68 2.60 6.77 -8.46
N ASN A 69 3.12 5.61 -8.13
CA ASN A 69 4.04 4.84 -8.95
C ASN A 69 3.30 3.66 -9.57
N MET A 70 3.24 3.61 -10.89
CA MET A 70 2.53 2.59 -11.64
C MET A 70 3.46 1.43 -11.99
N LEU A 71 3.06 0.22 -11.70
CA LEU A 71 3.79 -1.00 -12.02
C LEU A 71 3.04 -1.79 -13.08
N LEU A 72 3.52 -1.76 -14.32
CA LEU A 72 2.96 -2.45 -15.47
C LEU A 72 3.79 -3.66 -15.86
N GLY A 73 3.18 -4.54 -16.63
CA GLY A 73 3.84 -5.70 -17.22
C GLY A 73 2.82 -6.75 -17.65
N PRO A 74 3.23 -7.77 -18.44
CA PRO A 74 2.36 -8.85 -18.88
C PRO A 74 1.74 -9.62 -17.71
N SER A 75 0.58 -10.27 -17.96
CA SER A 75 -0.02 -11.16 -16.96
C SER A 75 0.96 -12.26 -16.53
N GLY A 76 1.05 -12.52 -15.23
CA GLY A 76 1.92 -13.54 -14.66
C GLY A 76 3.42 -13.23 -14.72
N CYS A 77 3.84 -11.99 -15.00
CA CYS A 77 5.26 -11.64 -14.95
C CYS A 77 5.83 -11.49 -13.52
N GLY A 78 4.98 -11.39 -12.49
CA GLY A 78 5.44 -11.25 -11.10
C GLY A 78 5.10 -9.94 -10.41
N LYS A 79 4.25 -9.07 -11.00
CA LYS A 79 3.83 -7.77 -10.42
C LYS A 79 3.26 -7.92 -9.00
N SER A 80 2.25 -8.77 -8.85
CA SER A 80 1.63 -9.03 -7.54
C SER A 80 2.62 -9.64 -6.56
N THR A 81 3.51 -10.52 -7.02
CA THR A 81 4.58 -11.09 -6.20
C THR A 81 5.50 -10.01 -5.67
N LEU A 82 5.94 -9.08 -6.53
CA LEU A 82 6.79 -7.95 -6.13
C LEU A 82 6.05 -7.02 -5.15
N LEU A 83 4.78 -6.72 -5.43
CA LEU A 83 3.95 -5.89 -4.57
C LEU A 83 3.74 -6.52 -3.18
N HIS A 84 3.51 -7.84 -3.12
CA HIS A 84 3.38 -8.57 -1.86
C HIS A 84 4.66 -8.48 -1.01
N MET A 85 5.85 -8.60 -1.64
CA MET A 85 7.12 -8.41 -0.94
C MET A 85 7.27 -7.01 -0.37
N MET A 86 6.87 -5.97 -1.12
CA MET A 86 6.86 -4.58 -0.64
C MET A 86 6.00 -4.40 0.61
N GLY A 87 4.92 -5.16 0.74
CA GLY A 87 4.01 -5.15 1.90
C GLY A 87 4.37 -6.14 3.00
N GLY A 88 5.49 -6.85 2.88
CA GLY A 88 5.88 -7.90 3.83
C GLY A 88 4.93 -9.09 3.84
N VAL A 89 4.11 -9.26 2.80
CA VAL A 89 3.19 -10.38 2.66
C VAL A 89 3.94 -11.55 2.04
N ARG A 90 4.04 -12.66 2.77
CA ARG A 90 4.76 -13.87 2.32
C ARG A 90 3.80 -15.03 2.13
N PRO A 91 3.90 -15.78 1.02
CA PRO A 91 3.18 -17.04 0.88
C PRO A 91 3.63 -18.03 1.96
N PHE A 92 2.68 -18.81 2.50
CA PHE A 92 3.00 -19.80 3.53
C PHE A 92 4.00 -20.84 3.00
N GLY A 93 5.07 -21.08 3.77
CA GLY A 93 6.10 -22.07 3.42
C GLY A 93 7.05 -21.69 2.28
N VAL A 94 7.00 -20.45 1.80
CA VAL A 94 7.88 -19.94 0.74
C VAL A 94 8.78 -18.85 1.28
N GLN A 95 10.09 -18.99 1.05
CA GLN A 95 11.02 -17.88 1.31
C GLN A 95 10.77 -16.77 0.27
N SER A 96 10.48 -15.59 0.73
CA SER A 96 10.19 -14.45 -0.15
C SER A 96 10.70 -13.13 0.48
N PRO A 97 11.61 -12.43 -0.20
CA PRO A 97 12.31 -12.82 -1.44
C PRO A 97 13.26 -14.01 -1.22
N THR A 98 13.62 -14.73 -2.31
CA THR A 98 14.64 -15.80 -2.28
C THR A 98 16.03 -15.20 -2.00
N SER A 99 16.33 -14.05 -2.59
CA SER A 99 17.48 -13.22 -2.25
C SER A 99 17.18 -11.74 -2.48
N GLY A 100 18.02 -10.87 -1.94
CA GLY A 100 17.78 -9.43 -1.89
C GLY A 100 17.01 -9.04 -0.63
N SER A 101 16.61 -7.77 -0.51
CA SER A 101 15.94 -7.25 0.66
C SER A 101 14.97 -6.11 0.31
N VAL A 102 13.88 -6.01 1.06
CA VAL A 102 12.95 -4.88 1.03
C VAL A 102 13.16 -4.07 2.30
N HIS A 103 13.22 -2.75 2.16
CA HIS A 103 13.35 -1.85 3.30
C HIS A 103 12.23 -0.80 3.28
N ILE A 104 11.64 -0.55 4.44
CA ILE A 104 10.69 0.53 4.67
C ILE A 104 11.30 1.46 5.71
N ASN A 105 11.48 2.74 5.34
CA ASN A 105 12.09 3.76 6.20
C ASN A 105 13.46 3.34 6.78
N GLY A 106 14.24 2.58 5.99
CA GLY A 106 15.56 2.07 6.37
C GLY A 106 15.54 0.75 7.16
N GLU A 107 14.37 0.27 7.58
CA GLU A 107 14.23 -1.01 8.29
C GLU A 107 13.91 -2.14 7.32
N VAL A 108 14.47 -3.33 7.57
CA VAL A 108 14.18 -4.52 6.76
C VAL A 108 12.73 -4.94 6.94
N CYS A 109 12.00 -5.08 5.84
CA CYS A 109 10.60 -5.50 5.83
C CYS A 109 10.51 -7.03 5.81
N ASP A 110 10.54 -7.64 6.99
CA ASP A 110 10.45 -9.09 7.16
C ASP A 110 9.03 -9.63 7.38
N GLY A 111 8.05 -8.74 7.44
CA GLY A 111 6.63 -9.03 7.66
C GLY A 111 5.77 -7.80 7.44
N PRO A 112 4.45 -7.88 7.71
CA PRO A 112 3.57 -6.73 7.60
C PRO A 112 4.09 -5.54 8.40
N HIS A 113 4.14 -4.36 7.76
CA HIS A 113 4.68 -3.13 8.33
C HIS A 113 3.56 -2.11 8.60
N ASP A 114 3.65 -1.39 9.74
CA ASP A 114 2.63 -0.43 10.18
C ASP A 114 2.39 0.72 9.19
N ASP A 115 3.43 1.14 8.47
CA ASP A 115 3.35 2.22 7.49
C ASP A 115 2.81 1.77 6.13
N ALA A 116 2.73 0.45 5.86
CA ALA A 116 2.33 -0.11 4.57
C ALA A 116 0.97 -0.81 4.67
N VAL A 117 0.01 -0.38 3.86
CA VAL A 117 -1.31 -1.00 3.76
C VAL A 117 -1.54 -1.50 2.35
N MET A 118 -2.13 -2.68 2.22
CA MET A 118 -2.39 -3.29 0.92
C MET A 118 -3.88 -3.35 0.60
N VAL A 119 -4.21 -2.99 -0.64
CA VAL A 119 -5.52 -3.20 -1.28
C VAL A 119 -5.37 -4.31 -2.31
N PHE A 120 -6.03 -5.43 -2.07
CA PHE A 120 -5.99 -6.60 -2.93
C PHE A 120 -6.97 -6.49 -4.10
N GLN A 121 -6.73 -7.20 -5.17
CA GLN A 121 -7.60 -7.29 -6.35
C GLN A 121 -9.04 -7.70 -6.00
N ARG A 122 -9.21 -8.62 -5.05
CA ARG A 122 -10.51 -8.92 -4.45
C ARG A 122 -10.70 -8.01 -3.24
N TYR A 123 -11.84 -7.37 -3.13
CA TYR A 123 -12.16 -6.34 -2.11
C TYR A 123 -11.85 -6.76 -0.67
N ALA A 124 -11.84 -8.06 -0.39
CA ALA A 124 -11.65 -8.64 0.95
C ALA A 124 -12.53 -7.98 2.03
N ASN A 125 -13.69 -7.41 1.62
CA ASN A 125 -14.69 -6.92 2.55
C ASN A 125 -15.37 -8.10 3.23
N ARG A 126 -15.59 -7.97 4.52
CA ARG A 126 -16.28 -8.98 5.32
C ARG A 126 -17.78 -8.86 5.07
N PRO A 127 -18.45 -9.91 4.54
CA PRO A 127 -19.86 -9.85 4.21
C PRO A 127 -20.77 -9.85 5.44
N ASP A 128 -20.27 -10.31 6.57
CA ASP A 128 -20.94 -10.35 7.88
C ASP A 128 -20.90 -9.00 8.63
N LEU A 129 -20.11 -8.05 8.15
CA LEU A 129 -19.97 -6.73 8.75
C LEU A 129 -20.70 -5.66 7.92
N THR A 130 -21.18 -4.64 8.60
CA THR A 130 -21.68 -3.41 7.96
C THR A 130 -20.57 -2.66 7.25
N VAL A 131 -20.92 -1.70 6.40
CA VAL A 131 -19.96 -0.78 5.75
C VAL A 131 -19.12 -0.06 6.81
N TYR A 132 -19.76 0.50 7.85
CA TYR A 132 -19.08 1.15 8.97
C TYR A 132 -18.09 0.21 9.64
N GLU A 133 -18.51 -1.00 9.97
CA GLU A 133 -17.66 -1.98 10.65
C GLU A 133 -16.50 -2.48 9.79
N ASN A 134 -16.70 -2.58 8.47
CA ASN A 134 -15.62 -2.89 7.53
C ASN A 134 -14.55 -1.80 7.52
N VAL A 135 -14.94 -0.52 7.46
CA VAL A 135 -13.99 0.60 7.49
C VAL A 135 -13.33 0.73 8.87
N ALA A 136 -14.07 0.48 9.95
CA ALA A 136 -13.56 0.50 11.32
C ALA A 136 -12.70 -0.74 11.68
N PHE A 137 -12.74 -1.80 10.86
CA PHE A 137 -12.12 -3.09 11.18
C PHE A 137 -10.63 -3.00 11.54
N PRO A 138 -9.78 -2.22 10.85
CA PRO A 138 -8.37 -2.09 11.21
C PRO A 138 -8.14 -1.66 12.67
N PHE A 139 -8.97 -0.76 13.20
CA PHE A 139 -8.85 -0.28 14.58
C PHE A 139 -9.20 -1.32 15.65
N ARG A 140 -9.80 -2.45 15.26
CA ARG A 140 -10.07 -3.60 16.14
C ARG A 140 -8.88 -4.54 16.25
N LEU A 141 -7.90 -4.45 15.33
CA LEU A 141 -6.70 -5.28 15.33
C LEU A 141 -5.71 -4.81 16.40
N GLY A 142 -4.96 -5.75 16.98
CA GLY A 142 -4.15 -5.51 18.18
C GLY A 142 -3.15 -4.36 18.07
N LEU A 143 -2.54 -4.17 16.89
CA LEU A 143 -1.59 -3.09 16.60
C LEU A 143 -2.25 -1.70 16.69
N TRP A 144 -3.43 -1.53 16.09
CA TRP A 144 -4.11 -0.25 15.95
C TRP A 144 -5.04 0.09 17.11
N LYS A 145 -5.57 -0.94 17.81
CA LYS A 145 -6.51 -0.78 18.93
C LYS A 145 -5.95 0.08 20.08
N LYS A 146 -4.64 0.00 20.30
CA LYS A 146 -3.96 0.77 21.36
C LYS A 146 -3.45 2.14 20.88
N LYS A 147 -3.35 2.34 19.56
CA LYS A 147 -2.71 3.52 18.97
C LYS A 147 -3.66 4.72 18.89
N PHE A 148 -4.97 4.48 18.78
CA PHE A 148 -5.97 5.53 18.62
C PHE A 148 -7.06 5.47 19.68
N PRO A 149 -7.34 6.59 20.40
CA PRO A 149 -8.52 6.72 21.25
C PRO A 149 -9.81 6.47 20.48
N GLU A 150 -10.83 5.94 21.16
CA GLU A 150 -12.10 5.55 20.51
C GLU A 150 -12.80 6.71 19.81
N ALA A 151 -12.83 7.88 20.43
CA ALA A 151 -13.43 9.08 19.84
C ALA A 151 -12.71 9.51 18.53
N GLU A 152 -11.38 9.34 18.47
CA GLU A 152 -10.58 9.70 17.30
C GLU A 152 -10.83 8.76 16.13
N TRP A 153 -10.74 7.43 16.33
CA TRP A 153 -10.94 6.51 15.21
C TRP A 153 -12.38 6.50 14.71
N LYS A 154 -13.39 6.69 15.59
CA LYS A 154 -14.79 6.85 15.16
C LYS A 154 -14.96 8.05 14.23
N LYS A 155 -14.39 9.19 14.61
CA LYS A 155 -14.39 10.37 13.74
C LYS A 155 -13.72 10.10 12.40
N ARG A 156 -12.55 9.44 12.40
CA ARG A 156 -11.85 9.09 11.15
C ARG A 156 -12.69 8.20 10.23
N VAL A 157 -13.47 7.27 10.80
CA VAL A 157 -14.37 6.39 10.04
C VAL A 157 -15.51 7.20 9.42
N ASP A 158 -16.15 8.08 10.19
CA ASP A 158 -17.25 8.92 9.67
C ASP A 158 -16.74 9.89 8.59
N ASP A 159 -15.62 10.58 8.81
CA ASP A 159 -14.97 11.46 7.83
C ASP A 159 -14.61 10.69 6.53
N MET A 160 -14.12 9.46 6.65
CA MET A 160 -13.74 8.63 5.50
C MET A 160 -14.96 8.13 4.74
N LEU A 161 -16.05 7.75 5.43
CA LEU A 161 -17.31 7.35 4.79
C LEU A 161 -17.95 8.52 4.01
N GLU A 162 -17.84 9.73 4.52
CA GLU A 162 -18.24 10.94 3.80
C GLU A 162 -17.36 11.14 2.55
N ALA A 163 -16.05 11.07 2.70
CA ALA A 163 -15.09 11.25 1.59
C ALA A 163 -15.28 10.26 0.44
N VAL A 164 -15.70 9.02 0.73
CA VAL A 164 -15.98 8.01 -0.30
C VAL A 164 -17.45 7.96 -0.73
N GLY A 165 -18.32 8.83 -0.18
CA GLY A 165 -19.75 8.93 -0.52
C GLY A 165 -20.58 7.72 -0.10
N LEU A 166 -20.32 7.16 1.10
CA LEU A 166 -21.03 6.00 1.63
C LEU A 166 -21.72 6.24 2.98
N THR A 167 -21.89 7.48 3.40
CA THR A 167 -22.49 7.85 4.70
C THR A 167 -23.92 7.29 4.83
N ASP A 168 -24.73 7.38 3.77
CA ASP A 168 -26.10 6.88 3.71
C ASP A 168 -26.19 5.33 3.76
N LYS A 169 -25.10 4.64 3.46
CA LYS A 169 -25.02 3.18 3.37
C LYS A 169 -24.25 2.54 4.54
N LYS A 170 -23.84 3.34 5.53
CA LYS A 170 -22.96 2.88 6.62
C LYS A 170 -23.48 1.67 7.41
N ASN A 171 -24.80 1.52 7.48
CA ASN A 171 -25.46 0.42 8.21
C ASN A 171 -25.79 -0.80 7.33
N LEU A 172 -25.56 -0.73 6.00
CA LEU A 172 -25.75 -1.86 5.11
C LEU A 172 -24.63 -2.87 5.26
N SER A 173 -24.93 -4.16 5.05
CA SER A 173 -23.92 -5.21 4.88
C SER A 173 -23.19 -5.01 3.55
N SER A 174 -21.90 -5.38 3.49
CA SER A 174 -21.14 -5.31 2.25
C SER A 174 -21.71 -6.23 1.15
N ALA A 175 -22.47 -7.26 1.51
CA ALA A 175 -23.18 -8.12 0.54
C ALA A 175 -24.32 -7.40 -0.20
N GLN A 176 -24.83 -6.29 0.33
CA GLN A 176 -25.92 -5.51 -0.26
C GLN A 176 -25.42 -4.40 -1.20
N LEU A 177 -24.11 -4.28 -1.35
CA LEU A 177 -23.46 -3.23 -2.14
C LEU A 177 -23.14 -3.68 -3.57
N SER A 178 -23.14 -2.72 -4.51
CA SER A 178 -22.57 -2.93 -5.85
C SER A 178 -21.05 -3.17 -5.79
N GLY A 179 -20.47 -3.66 -6.88
CA GLY A 179 -19.01 -3.84 -7.00
C GLY A 179 -18.22 -2.56 -6.73
N GLY A 180 -18.63 -1.44 -7.33
CA GLY A 180 -17.98 -0.14 -7.12
C GLY A 180 -18.13 0.37 -5.68
N GLN A 181 -19.28 0.16 -5.04
CA GLN A 181 -19.48 0.50 -3.62
C GLN A 181 -18.59 -0.36 -2.72
N ASN A 182 -18.46 -1.64 -3.01
CA ASN A 182 -17.55 -2.53 -2.29
C ASN A 182 -16.07 -2.10 -2.46
N GLN A 183 -15.71 -1.59 -3.64
CA GLN A 183 -14.37 -1.04 -3.87
C GLN A 183 -14.14 0.24 -3.06
N ARG A 184 -15.14 1.13 -2.97
CA ARG A 184 -15.07 2.32 -2.10
C ARG A 184 -14.88 1.94 -0.64
N VAL A 185 -15.54 0.87 -0.15
CA VAL A 185 -15.34 0.35 1.21
C VAL A 185 -13.91 -0.17 1.40
N ALA A 186 -13.37 -0.93 0.44
CA ALA A 186 -12.00 -1.44 0.53
C ALA A 186 -10.95 -0.31 0.54
N LEU A 187 -11.15 0.71 -0.30
CA LEU A 187 -10.29 1.90 -0.33
C LEU A 187 -10.40 2.71 0.98
N ALA A 188 -11.62 2.92 1.47
CA ALA A 188 -11.87 3.60 2.74
C ALA A 188 -11.21 2.88 3.92
N ARG A 189 -11.33 1.55 3.99
CA ARG A 189 -10.69 0.72 5.01
C ARG A 189 -9.16 0.82 4.98
N ALA A 190 -8.56 0.95 3.81
CA ALA A 190 -7.12 1.12 3.68
C ALA A 190 -6.67 2.52 4.10
N LEU A 191 -7.39 3.56 3.65
CA LEU A 191 -6.99 4.96 3.84
C LEU A 191 -7.38 5.53 5.22
N VAL A 192 -8.36 4.94 5.94
CA VAL A 192 -8.76 5.40 7.28
C VAL A 192 -7.60 5.36 8.30
N LEU A 193 -6.62 4.48 8.07
CA LEU A 193 -5.39 4.39 8.85
C LEU A 193 -4.40 5.53 8.55
N ARG A 194 -4.58 6.27 7.45
CA ARG A 194 -3.62 7.24 6.91
C ARG A 194 -2.23 6.61 6.74
N PRO A 195 -2.12 5.55 5.94
CA PRO A 195 -0.85 4.86 5.74
C PRO A 195 0.14 5.78 5.04
N ARG A 196 1.43 5.59 5.30
CA ARG A 196 2.50 6.28 4.55
C ARG A 196 2.73 5.63 3.19
N ILE A 197 2.49 4.31 3.08
CA ILE A 197 2.62 3.52 1.86
C ILE A 197 1.30 2.79 1.59
N LEU A 198 0.75 2.95 0.39
CA LEU A 198 -0.43 2.24 -0.08
C LEU A 198 -0.05 1.37 -1.28
N LEU A 199 -0.20 0.07 -1.13
CA LEU A 199 0.09 -0.92 -2.16
C LEU A 199 -1.22 -1.42 -2.76
N MET A 200 -1.41 -1.30 -4.09
CA MET A 200 -2.67 -1.60 -4.75
C MET A 200 -2.45 -2.63 -5.87
N ASP A 201 -3.08 -3.80 -5.74
CA ASP A 201 -2.96 -4.88 -6.72
C ASP A 201 -4.19 -4.95 -7.62
N GLU A 202 -4.10 -4.41 -8.84
CA GLU A 202 -5.16 -4.33 -9.85
C GLU A 202 -6.54 -3.92 -9.27
N PRO A 203 -6.61 -2.85 -8.46
CA PRO A 203 -7.80 -2.57 -7.64
C PRO A 203 -9.06 -2.28 -8.46
N PHE A 204 -8.92 -1.82 -9.71
CA PHE A 204 -10.05 -1.42 -10.55
C PHE A 204 -10.32 -2.38 -11.71
N GLY A 205 -9.58 -3.50 -11.80
CA GLY A 205 -9.65 -4.42 -12.93
C GLY A 205 -11.02 -5.10 -13.13
N ALA A 206 -11.79 -5.30 -12.06
CA ALA A 206 -13.10 -5.95 -12.09
C ALA A 206 -14.28 -4.98 -12.29
N LEU A 207 -14.03 -3.66 -12.42
CA LEU A 207 -15.06 -2.64 -12.54
C LEU A 207 -15.40 -2.36 -14.01
N ASP A 208 -16.67 -2.02 -14.26
CA ASP A 208 -17.09 -1.44 -15.52
C ASP A 208 -16.42 -0.08 -15.78
N ALA A 209 -16.44 0.41 -17.02
CA ALA A 209 -15.69 1.59 -17.42
C ALA A 209 -16.08 2.85 -16.65
N GLN A 210 -17.38 3.08 -16.43
CA GLN A 210 -17.89 4.26 -15.73
C GLN A 210 -17.48 4.23 -14.26
N THR A 211 -17.73 3.12 -13.57
CA THR A 211 -17.36 2.93 -12.16
C THR A 211 -15.83 3.03 -11.96
N ARG A 212 -15.04 2.52 -12.91
CA ARG A 212 -13.59 2.63 -12.90
C ARG A 212 -13.14 4.08 -12.95
N GLU A 213 -13.70 4.89 -13.86
CA GLU A 213 -13.39 6.32 -13.96
C GLU A 213 -13.72 7.06 -12.65
N GLU A 214 -14.90 6.79 -12.07
CA GLU A 214 -15.29 7.37 -10.78
C GLU A 214 -14.28 7.01 -9.67
N MET A 215 -13.81 5.76 -9.63
CA MET A 215 -12.84 5.30 -8.63
C MET A 215 -11.45 5.90 -8.83
N GLN A 216 -11.04 6.11 -10.07
CA GLN A 216 -9.79 6.80 -10.42
C GLN A 216 -9.83 8.26 -9.95
N GLN A 217 -10.92 8.98 -10.20
CA GLN A 217 -11.09 10.36 -9.73
C GLN A 217 -11.14 10.44 -8.20
N LEU A 218 -11.82 9.50 -7.56
CA LEU A 218 -11.87 9.39 -6.10
C LEU A 218 -10.44 9.19 -5.52
N LEU A 219 -9.65 8.28 -6.09
CA LEU A 219 -8.27 8.04 -5.66
C LEU A 219 -7.41 9.31 -5.78
N ILE A 220 -7.49 10.04 -6.91
CA ILE A 220 -6.79 11.30 -7.12
C ILE A 220 -7.18 12.32 -6.03
N THR A 221 -8.48 12.45 -5.74
CA THR A 221 -9.01 13.39 -4.76
C THR A 221 -8.52 13.05 -3.35
N LEU A 222 -8.59 11.78 -2.96
CA LEU A 222 -8.14 11.30 -1.65
C LEU A 222 -6.62 11.45 -1.49
N HIS A 223 -5.85 11.13 -2.53
CA HIS A 223 -4.39 11.30 -2.52
C HIS A 223 -3.98 12.78 -2.42
N LYS A 224 -4.71 13.69 -3.05
CA LYS A 224 -4.48 15.14 -2.92
C LYS A 224 -4.72 15.64 -1.49
N THR A 225 -5.73 15.10 -0.82
CA THR A 225 -6.11 15.49 0.54
C THR A 225 -5.17 14.87 1.59
N SER A 226 -4.73 13.64 1.38
CA SER A 226 -3.83 12.90 2.27
C SER A 226 -2.75 12.20 1.44
N PRO A 227 -1.69 12.92 1.05
CA PRO A 227 -0.63 12.35 0.21
C PRO A 227 0.08 11.19 0.91
N CYS A 228 0.29 10.10 0.19
CA CYS A 228 1.08 8.94 0.60
C CYS A 228 1.80 8.36 -0.62
N LEU A 229 2.83 7.57 -0.39
CA LEU A 229 3.47 6.81 -1.46
C LEU A 229 2.51 5.71 -1.92
N ILE A 230 2.16 5.68 -3.21
CA ILE A 230 1.33 4.63 -3.79
C ILE A 230 2.17 3.82 -4.78
N VAL A 231 2.13 2.49 -4.66
CA VAL A 231 2.54 1.56 -5.71
C VAL A 231 1.30 0.86 -6.22
N PHE A 232 0.98 1.10 -7.47
CA PHE A 232 -0.26 0.67 -8.11
C PHE A 232 0.05 -0.30 -9.27
N VAL A 233 -0.35 -1.54 -9.11
CA VAL A 233 -0.24 -2.56 -10.16
C VAL A 233 -1.44 -2.48 -11.07
N THR A 234 -1.19 -2.42 -12.38
CA THR A 234 -2.22 -2.50 -13.42
C THR A 234 -1.67 -3.14 -14.69
N HIS A 235 -2.54 -3.59 -15.56
CA HIS A 235 -2.24 -3.99 -16.93
C HIS A 235 -2.78 -2.97 -17.95
N ASP A 236 -3.49 -1.93 -17.52
CA ASP A 236 -4.08 -0.89 -18.36
C ASP A 236 -3.12 0.31 -18.47
N VAL A 237 -2.61 0.53 -19.68
CA VAL A 237 -1.66 1.61 -19.98
C VAL A 237 -2.32 2.98 -19.83
N THR A 238 -3.61 3.10 -20.21
CA THR A 238 -4.35 4.36 -20.08
C THR A 238 -4.51 4.74 -18.60
N GLU A 239 -4.85 3.78 -17.75
CA GLU A 239 -4.93 3.96 -16.31
C GLU A 239 -3.58 4.41 -15.74
N ALA A 240 -2.49 3.77 -16.16
CA ALA A 240 -1.15 4.13 -15.70
C ALA A 240 -0.76 5.57 -16.09
N LEU A 241 -1.05 5.98 -17.31
CA LEU A 241 -0.79 7.35 -17.75
C LEU A 241 -1.72 8.38 -17.13
N LEU A 242 -2.92 7.99 -16.72
CA LEU A 242 -3.89 8.88 -16.09
C LEU A 242 -3.54 9.16 -14.60
N LEU A 243 -3.13 8.12 -13.87
CA LEU A 243 -2.95 8.16 -12.42
C LEU A 243 -1.49 8.36 -12.00
N GLY A 244 -0.52 7.79 -12.73
CA GLY A 244 0.86 7.67 -12.29
C GLY A 244 1.65 8.96 -12.40
N ASP A 245 2.53 9.21 -11.43
CA ASP A 245 3.61 10.20 -11.54
C ASP A 245 4.88 9.54 -12.09
N ARG A 246 5.02 8.22 -11.92
CA ARG A 246 6.10 7.38 -12.45
C ARG A 246 5.51 6.09 -12.99
N VAL A 247 6.05 5.61 -14.11
CA VAL A 247 5.63 4.36 -14.76
C VAL A 247 6.83 3.43 -14.85
N ILE A 248 6.69 2.25 -14.26
CA ILE A 248 7.69 1.18 -14.24
C ILE A 248 7.12 0.00 -15.03
N VAL A 249 7.82 -0.45 -16.06
CA VAL A 249 7.38 -1.56 -16.90
C VAL A 249 8.27 -2.77 -16.64
N LEU A 250 7.65 -3.88 -16.24
CA LEU A 250 8.33 -5.16 -16.05
C LEU A 250 8.28 -6.00 -17.33
N SER A 251 9.37 -6.74 -17.59
CA SER A 251 9.46 -7.74 -18.64
C SER A 251 8.65 -9.01 -18.31
N THR A 252 8.68 -9.99 -19.20
CA THR A 252 8.20 -11.37 -18.93
C THR A 252 9.14 -12.11 -17.99
N GLN A 253 8.74 -13.31 -17.57
CA GLN A 253 9.55 -14.17 -16.67
C GLN A 253 10.90 -14.56 -17.27
N PRO A 254 11.97 -14.39 -16.50
CA PRO A 254 12.01 -13.70 -15.22
C PRO A 254 11.79 -12.19 -15.40
N ALA A 255 11.01 -11.60 -14.49
CA ALA A 255 10.73 -10.17 -14.52
C ALA A 255 12.00 -9.36 -14.23
N LYS A 256 12.25 -8.37 -15.08
CA LYS A 256 13.26 -7.31 -14.91
C LYS A 256 12.62 -5.96 -15.20
N ILE A 257 13.21 -4.89 -14.77
CA ILE A 257 12.78 -3.55 -15.18
C ILE A 257 13.14 -3.38 -16.67
N ALA A 258 12.11 -3.22 -17.48
CA ALA A 258 12.25 -3.00 -18.91
C ALA A 258 12.22 -1.52 -19.27
N ASP A 259 11.49 -0.73 -18.48
CA ASP A 259 11.39 0.71 -18.64
C ASP A 259 11.01 1.36 -17.32
N ASP A 260 11.42 2.62 -17.11
CA ASP A 260 11.16 3.40 -15.90
C ASP A 260 11.24 4.89 -16.27
N PHE A 261 10.13 5.62 -16.10
CA PHE A 261 10.07 7.04 -16.46
C PHE A 261 9.05 7.81 -15.63
N GLU A 262 9.26 9.10 -15.47
CA GLU A 262 8.36 10.03 -14.79
C GLU A 262 7.41 10.70 -15.81
N ILE A 263 6.21 11.04 -15.33
CA ILE A 263 5.23 11.84 -16.07
C ILE A 263 5.18 13.22 -15.40
N THR A 264 5.58 14.24 -16.13
CA THR A 264 5.70 15.61 -15.62
C THR A 264 4.38 16.36 -15.54
N GLU A 265 3.39 15.94 -16.33
CA GLU A 265 2.04 16.55 -16.32
C GLU A 265 1.33 16.29 -15.01
N SER A 266 0.82 17.35 -14.40
CA SER A 266 0.13 17.31 -13.11
C SER A 266 -1.25 16.65 -13.19
N ARG A 267 -1.70 16.06 -12.08
CA ARG A 267 -3.05 15.48 -11.96
C ARG A 267 -4.06 16.52 -11.41
N PRO A 268 -5.35 16.45 -11.81
CA PRO A 268 -5.96 15.51 -12.76
C PRO A 268 -5.61 15.84 -14.21
N ARG A 269 -5.24 14.81 -14.99
CA ARG A 269 -4.89 14.96 -16.40
C ARG A 269 -6.14 15.10 -17.25
N SER A 270 -6.19 16.17 -18.05
CA SER A 270 -7.35 16.47 -18.88
C SER A 270 -7.47 15.52 -20.10
N ALA A 271 -8.68 15.42 -20.66
CA ALA A 271 -8.88 14.70 -21.91
C ALA A 271 -8.08 15.30 -23.09
N VAL A 272 -7.74 16.60 -23.00
CA VAL A 272 -6.87 17.27 -23.99
C VAL A 272 -5.44 16.75 -23.88
N TRP A 273 -4.90 16.68 -22.66
CA TRP A 273 -3.55 16.13 -22.46
C TRP A 273 -3.46 14.67 -22.90
N GLN A 274 -4.47 13.84 -22.60
CA GLN A 274 -4.49 12.43 -23.00
C GLN A 274 -4.38 12.24 -24.53
N ARG A 275 -4.75 13.25 -25.31
CA ARG A 275 -4.64 13.27 -26.79
C ARG A 275 -3.42 14.04 -27.28
N SER A 276 -2.60 14.56 -26.40
CA SER A 276 -1.38 15.26 -26.78
C SER A 276 -0.34 14.31 -27.38
N THR A 277 0.56 14.86 -28.18
CA THR A 277 1.68 14.09 -28.74
C THR A 277 2.53 13.43 -27.65
N GLU A 278 2.71 14.12 -26.51
CA GLU A 278 3.45 13.61 -25.38
C GLU A 278 2.80 12.35 -24.79
N ALA A 279 1.50 12.41 -24.45
CA ALA A 279 0.77 11.28 -23.89
C ALA A 279 0.72 10.09 -24.85
N VAL A 280 0.48 10.35 -26.14
CA VAL A 280 0.48 9.31 -27.19
C VAL A 280 1.85 8.66 -27.32
N THR A 281 2.94 9.44 -27.30
CA THR A 281 4.30 8.90 -27.36
C THR A 281 4.61 8.02 -26.15
N MET A 282 4.21 8.44 -24.94
CA MET A 282 4.36 7.62 -23.73
C MET A 282 3.56 6.33 -23.82
N GLN A 283 2.32 6.40 -24.34
CA GLN A 283 1.47 5.23 -24.53
C GLN A 283 2.10 4.23 -25.51
N GLU A 284 2.58 4.69 -26.66
CA GLU A 284 3.27 3.88 -27.66
C GLU A 284 4.56 3.28 -27.11
N ARG A 285 5.33 4.03 -26.33
CA ARG A 285 6.53 3.55 -25.62
C ARG A 285 6.22 2.34 -24.75
N VAL A 286 5.19 2.42 -23.89
CA VAL A 286 4.79 1.32 -23.00
C VAL A 286 4.24 0.15 -23.81
N LEU A 287 3.33 0.40 -24.77
CA LEU A 287 2.73 -0.64 -25.60
C LEU A 287 3.79 -1.41 -26.39
N SER A 288 4.78 -0.71 -26.96
CA SER A 288 5.88 -1.34 -27.71
C SER A 288 6.68 -2.32 -26.85
N GLN A 289 6.93 -1.99 -25.57
CA GLN A 289 7.57 -2.90 -24.63
C GLN A 289 6.69 -4.12 -24.34
N LEU A 290 5.42 -3.90 -24.00
CA LEU A 290 4.49 -4.99 -23.71
C LEU A 290 4.30 -5.96 -24.90
N HIS A 291 4.25 -5.44 -26.13
CA HIS A 291 4.16 -6.24 -27.34
C HIS A 291 5.40 -7.10 -27.58
N LYS A 292 6.62 -6.58 -27.35
CA LYS A 292 7.87 -7.37 -27.44
C LYS A 292 7.83 -8.58 -26.51
N PHE A 293 7.28 -8.41 -25.31
CA PHE A 293 7.17 -9.50 -24.33
C PHE A 293 6.07 -10.52 -24.67
N SER A 294 5.02 -10.10 -25.34
CA SER A 294 3.94 -11.00 -25.80
C SER A 294 4.39 -11.86 -26.97
N ALA A 295 5.15 -11.32 -27.90
CA ALA A 295 5.67 -12.02 -29.07
C ALA A 295 6.71 -13.10 -28.72
N GLY A 296 7.44 -12.94 -27.61
CA GLY A 296 8.41 -13.92 -27.11
C GLY A 296 7.81 -15.18 -26.47
N ARG A 297 6.51 -15.20 -26.17
CA ARG A 297 5.76 -16.41 -25.78
C ARG A 297 5.37 -17.14 -27.06
N GLY A 298 6.32 -17.92 -27.59
CA GLY A 298 6.13 -18.73 -28.80
C GLY A 298 4.81 -19.49 -28.75
N THR A 299 4.12 -19.46 -29.87
CA THR A 299 2.97 -20.21 -30.30
C THR A 299 2.91 -21.57 -29.58
N LEU A 300 1.99 -21.74 -28.63
CA LEU A 300 1.52 -23.06 -28.25
C LEU A 300 0.94 -23.66 -29.51
N ARG A 301 1.68 -24.55 -30.17
CA ARG A 301 1.17 -25.41 -31.24
C ARG A 301 0.01 -26.20 -30.63
N VAL A 302 -1.22 -25.79 -30.96
CA VAL A 302 -2.37 -26.66 -30.89
C VAL A 302 -2.14 -27.75 -31.94
N THR A 303 -1.66 -28.89 -31.52
CA THR A 303 -1.71 -30.11 -32.34
C THR A 303 -3.15 -30.56 -32.26
N ILE A 304 -3.83 -30.54 -33.40
CA ILE A 304 -5.17 -31.05 -33.68
C ILE A 304 -5.12 -32.57 -33.51
#